data_59f9cdb8122626c880305e90f379cda7
#
_entry.id   59f9cdb8122626c880305e90f379cda7
#
_cell.length_a   1.000
_cell.length_b   1.000
_cell.length_c   1.000
_cell.angle_alpha   90.00
_cell.angle_beta   90.00
_cell.angle_gamma   90.00
#
_symmetry.space_group_name_H-M   'P 1'
#
loop_
_entity.id
_entity.type
_entity.pdbx_description
1 polymer ?
#
loop_
_entity_poly.entity_id
_entity_poly.type
_entity_poly.pdbx_seq_one_letter_code
_entity_poly.pdbx_strand_id
1 'polypeptide(L)'
;EVEFFQSNHEGDLIDEIQSAAGRADGIILNPGGYAHYSVAILDALRLCGVPAVEVLLSEPDEHEPFRKTDIVSFGCQGHFIGEGISGYLHACAYLVQLLRIDGSGHTHLVM
;
A
#
# COMPACT_ATOMS: atom_id res chain seq x y z
N GLU A 1 4.96 -11.18 -11.36
CA GLU A 1 3.52 -11.30 -11.56
C GLU A 1 2.77 -10.31 -10.69
N VAL A 2 1.77 -9.65 -11.25
CA VAL A 2 1.00 -8.61 -10.57
C VAL A 2 -0.47 -8.98 -10.58
N GLU A 3 -1.10 -8.95 -9.40
CA GLU A 3 -2.54 -9.08 -9.26
C GLU A 3 -3.16 -7.73 -8.96
N PHE A 4 -4.34 -7.49 -9.50
CA PHE A 4 -5.08 -6.25 -9.28
C PHE A 4 -6.34 -6.53 -8.48
N PHE A 5 -6.63 -5.66 -7.53
CA PHE A 5 -7.84 -5.71 -6.71
C PHE A 5 -8.34 -4.30 -6.47
N GLN A 6 -9.64 -4.09 -6.56
CA GLN A 6 -10.25 -2.80 -6.27
C GLN A 6 -11.54 -3.01 -5.49
N SER A 7 -11.74 -2.21 -4.45
CA SER A 7 -12.99 -2.17 -3.70
C SER A 7 -13.16 -0.82 -3.03
N ASN A 8 -14.41 -0.41 -2.88
CA ASN A 8 -14.76 0.78 -2.10
C ASN A 8 -14.98 0.45 -0.61
N HIS A 9 -14.94 -0.83 -0.26
CA HIS A 9 -15.24 -1.30 1.08
C HIS A 9 -13.96 -1.58 1.86
N GLU A 10 -13.84 -0.96 3.03
CA GLU A 10 -12.68 -1.12 3.90
C GLU A 10 -12.43 -2.58 4.25
N GLY A 11 -13.50 -3.32 4.57
CA GLY A 11 -13.38 -4.74 4.91
C GLY A 11 -12.82 -5.58 3.78
N ASP A 12 -13.18 -5.29 2.53
CA ASP A 12 -12.65 -6.00 1.38
C ASP A 12 -11.14 -5.74 1.21
N LEU A 13 -10.70 -4.50 1.44
CA LEU A 13 -9.28 -4.16 1.39
C LEU A 13 -8.51 -4.90 2.48
N ILE A 14 -9.06 -4.98 3.67
CA ILE A 14 -8.45 -5.71 4.78
C ILE A 14 -8.35 -7.19 4.45
N ASP A 15 -9.42 -7.78 3.93
CA ASP A 15 -9.41 -9.20 3.56
C ASP A 15 -8.35 -9.49 2.50
N GLU A 16 -8.20 -8.61 1.52
CA GLU A 16 -7.18 -8.77 0.48
C GLU A 16 -5.76 -8.65 1.05
N ILE A 17 -5.53 -7.70 1.95
CA ILE A 17 -4.23 -7.56 2.63
C ILE A 17 -3.91 -8.83 3.43
N GLN A 18 -4.88 -9.33 4.18
CA GLN A 18 -4.69 -10.56 4.96
C GLN A 18 -4.39 -11.76 4.06
N SER A 19 -5.06 -11.85 2.91
CA SER A 19 -4.85 -12.95 1.98
C SER A 19 -3.47 -12.90 1.30
N ALA A 20 -2.80 -11.75 1.33
CA ALA A 20 -1.46 -11.60 0.75
C ALA A 20 -0.41 -12.37 1.54
N ALA A 21 -0.63 -12.61 2.84
CA ALA A 21 0.31 -13.35 3.66
C ALA A 21 0.52 -14.76 3.10
N GLY A 22 1.78 -15.12 2.83
CA GLY A 22 2.13 -16.41 2.26
C GLY A 22 1.85 -16.55 0.76
N ARG A 23 1.28 -15.53 0.12
CA ARG A 23 0.92 -15.57 -1.30
C ARG A 23 1.64 -14.49 -2.11
N ALA A 24 1.81 -13.30 -1.57
CA ALA A 24 2.43 -12.18 -2.26
C ALA A 24 3.75 -11.80 -1.61
N ASP A 25 4.68 -11.30 -2.40
CA ASP A 25 5.98 -10.82 -1.92
C ASP A 25 5.92 -9.34 -1.56
N GLY A 26 4.97 -8.61 -2.11
CA GLY A 26 4.79 -7.18 -1.84
C GLY A 26 3.36 -6.72 -2.12
N ILE A 27 3.00 -5.61 -1.50
CA ILE A 27 1.70 -4.97 -1.66
C ILE A 27 1.90 -3.53 -2.11
N ILE A 28 1.16 -3.10 -3.12
CA ILE A 28 1.01 -1.69 -3.44
C ILE A 28 -0.43 -1.32 -3.13
N LEU A 29 -0.62 -0.37 -2.22
CA LEU A 29 -1.93 -0.01 -1.72
C LEU A 29 -2.23 1.46 -1.99
N ASN A 30 -3.37 1.72 -2.63
CA ASN A 30 -3.94 3.06 -2.64
C ASN A 30 -5.18 3.03 -1.73
N PRO A 31 -5.06 3.49 -0.48
CA PRO A 31 -6.16 3.44 0.46
C PRO A 31 -7.19 4.56 0.24
N GLY A 32 -6.89 5.55 -0.61
CA GLY A 32 -7.77 6.69 -0.80
C GLY A 32 -8.00 7.43 0.51
N GLY A 33 -9.24 7.84 0.76
CA GLY A 33 -9.59 8.54 1.99
C GLY A 33 -9.37 7.74 3.27
N TYR A 34 -9.33 6.41 3.18
CA TYR A 34 -9.05 5.57 4.35
C TYR A 34 -7.65 5.82 4.91
N ALA A 35 -6.73 6.37 4.11
CA ALA A 35 -5.37 6.68 4.56
C ALA A 35 -5.36 7.53 5.82
N HIS A 36 -6.33 8.40 5.97
CA HIS A 36 -6.34 9.41 7.02
C HIS A 36 -6.87 8.90 8.36
N TYR A 37 -7.58 7.75 8.38
CA TYR A 37 -8.22 7.33 9.61
C TYR A 37 -8.33 5.81 9.82
N SER A 38 -7.99 4.99 8.84
CA SER A 38 -8.21 3.55 8.99
C SER A 38 -7.11 2.87 9.77
N VAL A 39 -7.30 2.79 11.08
CA VAL A 39 -6.43 1.99 11.94
C VAL A 39 -6.55 0.50 11.59
N ALA A 40 -7.73 0.07 11.14
CA ALA A 40 -7.94 -1.33 10.77
C ALA A 40 -7.08 -1.75 9.57
N ILE A 41 -6.94 -0.89 8.56
CA ILE A 41 -6.04 -1.16 7.42
C ILE A 41 -4.59 -1.16 7.91
N LEU A 42 -4.20 -0.21 8.74
CA LEU A 42 -2.86 -0.18 9.33
C LEU A 42 -2.54 -1.49 10.06
N ASP A 43 -3.46 -1.95 10.89
CA ASP A 43 -3.27 -3.18 11.64
C ASP A 43 -3.13 -4.38 10.71
N ALA A 44 -3.93 -4.46 9.65
CA ALA A 44 -3.84 -5.53 8.67
C ALA A 44 -2.47 -5.54 7.98
N LEU A 45 -1.95 -4.37 7.60
CA LEU A 45 -0.63 -4.26 6.99
C LEU A 45 0.47 -4.73 7.93
N ARG A 46 0.40 -4.37 9.21
CA ARG A 46 1.40 -4.75 10.21
C ARG A 46 1.37 -6.25 10.48
N LEU A 47 0.18 -6.84 10.49
CA LEU A 47 0.01 -8.26 10.83
C LEU A 47 0.31 -9.20 9.67
N CYS A 48 0.15 -8.76 8.43
CA CYS A 48 0.34 -9.65 7.28
C CYS A 48 1.81 -10.00 7.03
N GLY A 49 2.74 -9.18 7.51
CA GLY A 49 4.17 -9.43 7.35
C GLY A 49 4.71 -9.25 5.94
N VAL A 50 3.92 -8.70 5.02
CA VAL A 50 4.33 -8.47 3.64
C VAL A 50 4.70 -7.00 3.46
N PRO A 51 5.85 -6.68 2.85
CA PRO A 51 6.21 -5.29 2.60
C PRO A 51 5.16 -4.57 1.76
N ALA A 52 4.81 -3.37 2.17
CA ALA A 52 3.79 -2.58 1.50
C ALA A 52 4.27 -1.18 1.16
N VAL A 53 3.79 -0.66 0.05
CA VAL A 53 4.05 0.71 -0.40
C VAL A 53 2.72 1.39 -0.64
N GLU A 54 2.60 2.60 -0.12
CA GLU A 54 1.40 3.40 -0.30
C GLU A 54 1.50 4.27 -1.54
N VAL A 55 0.41 4.36 -2.28
CA VAL A 55 0.26 5.29 -3.41
C VAL A 55 -0.98 6.13 -3.18
N LEU A 56 -0.84 7.44 -3.24
CA LEU A 56 -1.95 8.39 -3.33
C LEU A 56 -1.78 9.17 -4.63
N LEU A 57 -2.82 9.20 -5.46
CA LEU A 57 -2.72 9.79 -6.80
C LEU A 57 -2.47 11.30 -6.77
N SER A 58 -3.04 11.99 -5.79
CA SER A 58 -2.90 13.44 -5.64
C SER A 58 -2.47 13.80 -4.23
N GLU A 59 -1.88 14.99 -4.08
CA GLU A 59 -1.56 15.52 -2.76
C GLU A 59 -2.84 15.75 -1.98
N PRO A 60 -2.90 15.36 -0.69
CA PRO A 60 -4.03 15.70 0.14
C PRO A 60 -4.18 17.20 0.34
N ASP A 61 -5.41 17.67 0.44
CA ASP A 61 -5.70 19.09 0.67
C ASP A 61 -5.35 19.46 2.12
N GLU A 62 -4.28 20.23 2.28
CA GLU A 62 -3.79 20.65 3.62
C GLU A 62 -4.73 21.64 4.33
N HIS A 63 -5.72 22.21 3.64
CA HIS A 63 -6.70 23.09 4.26
C HIS A 63 -7.69 22.30 5.12
N GLU A 64 -7.76 20.97 4.94
CA GLU A 64 -8.59 20.10 5.77
C GLU A 64 -7.72 19.41 6.80
N PRO A 65 -7.80 19.77 8.09
CA PRO A 65 -6.87 19.26 9.10
C PRO A 65 -6.81 17.74 9.20
N PHE A 66 -7.94 17.04 8.98
CA PHE A 66 -7.96 15.57 9.05
C PHE A 66 -7.15 14.92 7.95
N ARG A 67 -6.81 15.63 6.85
CA ARG A 67 -6.00 15.10 5.78
C ARG A 67 -4.50 15.24 6.01
N LYS A 68 -4.11 15.93 7.08
CA LYS A 68 -2.68 16.09 7.42
C LYS A 68 -2.06 14.83 7.98
N THR A 69 -2.86 13.90 8.47
CA THR A 69 -2.37 12.65 9.03
C THR A 69 -2.63 11.52 8.04
N ASP A 70 -1.61 10.70 7.81
CA ASP A 70 -1.71 9.49 7.00
C ASP A 70 -1.39 8.31 7.90
N ILE A 71 -2.43 7.77 8.54
CA ILE A 71 -2.30 6.67 9.50
C ILE A 71 -1.81 5.41 8.82
N VAL A 72 -2.32 5.11 7.62
CA VAL A 72 -1.96 3.90 6.89
C VAL A 72 -0.47 3.89 6.53
N SER A 73 0.13 5.07 6.36
CA SER A 73 1.55 5.19 6.01
C SER A 73 2.46 4.52 7.03
N PHE A 74 2.05 4.45 8.30
CA PHE A 74 2.86 3.81 9.33
C PHE A 74 3.02 2.30 9.15
N GLY A 75 2.21 1.69 8.30
CA GLY A 75 2.32 0.27 7.93
C GLY A 75 3.06 0.02 6.62
N CYS A 76 3.60 1.06 6.00
CA CYS A 76 4.21 0.98 4.68
C CYS A 76 5.69 1.32 4.73
N GLN A 77 6.50 0.68 3.89
CA GLN A 77 7.93 0.93 3.77
C GLN A 77 8.25 2.11 2.89
N GLY A 78 7.34 2.49 2.00
CA GLY A 78 7.54 3.61 1.09
C GLY A 78 6.23 4.28 0.72
N HIS A 79 6.32 5.50 0.20
CA HIS A 79 5.15 6.31 -0.11
C HIS A 79 5.40 7.08 -1.40
N PHE A 80 4.43 7.04 -2.31
CA PHE A 80 4.45 7.81 -3.55
C PHE A 80 3.15 8.61 -3.63
N ILE A 81 3.24 9.88 -3.32
CA ILE A 81 2.08 10.76 -3.13
C ILE A 81 2.14 11.89 -4.14
N GLY A 82 1.01 12.16 -4.81
CA GLY A 82 0.92 13.28 -5.74
C GLY A 82 1.55 13.06 -7.10
N GLU A 83 1.85 11.81 -7.47
CA GLU A 83 2.51 11.50 -8.74
C GLU A 83 1.54 10.97 -9.80
N GLY A 84 0.25 10.99 -9.52
CA GLY A 84 -0.74 10.42 -10.41
C GLY A 84 -0.52 8.92 -10.60
N ILE A 85 -0.89 8.42 -11.77
CA ILE A 85 -0.77 7.00 -12.09
C ILE A 85 0.68 6.53 -12.09
N SER A 86 1.64 7.41 -12.42
CA SER A 86 3.06 7.04 -12.41
C SER A 86 3.55 6.62 -11.03
N GLY A 87 2.85 7.00 -9.96
CA GLY A 87 3.15 6.54 -8.61
C GLY A 87 3.13 5.03 -8.48
N TYR A 88 2.23 4.35 -9.19
CA TYR A 88 2.19 2.88 -9.18
C TYR A 88 3.45 2.28 -9.80
N LEU A 89 3.94 2.86 -10.88
CA LEU A 89 5.18 2.38 -11.52
C LEU A 89 6.39 2.57 -10.61
N HIS A 90 6.47 3.72 -9.95
CA HIS A 90 7.54 4.00 -8.99
C HIS A 90 7.48 3.06 -7.79
N ALA A 91 6.27 2.79 -7.29
CA ALA A 91 6.07 1.86 -6.18
C ALA A 91 6.51 0.44 -6.55
N CYS A 92 6.16 0.00 -7.77
CA CYS A 92 6.56 -1.31 -8.27
C CYS A 92 8.08 -1.44 -8.35
N ALA A 93 8.75 -0.43 -8.91
CA ALA A 93 10.21 -0.41 -9.00
C ALA A 93 10.87 -0.43 -7.62
N TYR A 94 10.32 0.33 -6.68
CA TYR A 94 10.80 0.36 -5.30
C TYR A 94 10.70 -1.02 -4.63
N LEU A 95 9.55 -1.69 -4.76
CA LEU A 95 9.35 -3.01 -4.16
C LEU A 95 10.26 -4.05 -4.78
N VAL A 96 10.42 -4.05 -6.09
CA VAL A 96 11.30 -5.00 -6.77
C VAL A 96 12.73 -4.85 -6.25
N GLN A 97 13.20 -3.63 -6.08
CA GLN A 97 14.54 -3.39 -5.56
C GLN A 97 14.66 -3.80 -4.09
N LEU A 98 13.67 -3.49 -3.28
CA LEU A 98 13.64 -3.88 -1.87
C LEU A 98 13.70 -5.40 -1.71
N LEU A 99 12.89 -6.12 -2.49
CA LEU A 99 12.85 -7.59 -2.44
C LEU A 99 14.16 -8.22 -2.91
N ARG A 100 14.85 -7.62 -3.88
CA ARG A 100 16.17 -8.07 -4.32
C ARG A 100 17.21 -7.93 -3.23
N ILE A 101 17.17 -6.80 -2.49
CA ILE A 101 18.10 -6.56 -1.39
C ILE A 101 17.90 -7.62 -0.30
N ASP A 102 16.65 -8.00 -0.05
CA ASP A 102 16.32 -9.03 0.95
C ASP A 102 16.61 -10.46 0.48
N GLY A 103 17.09 -10.62 -0.76
CA GLY A 103 17.38 -11.94 -1.32
C GLY A 103 16.15 -12.71 -1.78
N SER A 104 15.01 -12.05 -1.85
CA SER A 104 13.78 -12.65 -2.35
C SER A 104 13.85 -12.84 -3.85
N GLY A 105 13.73 -14.07 -4.33
CA GLY A 105 13.88 -14.40 -5.74
C GLY A 105 12.62 -14.25 -6.58
N HIS A 106 11.47 -14.09 -5.94
CA HIS A 106 10.19 -14.02 -6.61
C HIS A 106 9.48 -12.73 -6.26
N THR A 107 8.90 -12.09 -7.27
CA THR A 107 8.15 -10.86 -7.09
C THR A 107 6.70 -11.11 -7.43
N HIS A 108 5.86 -11.16 -6.42
CA HIS A 108 4.42 -11.29 -6.57
C HIS A 108 3.79 -10.10 -5.87
N LEU A 109 3.29 -9.15 -6.65
CA LEU A 109 2.73 -7.90 -6.15
C LEU A 109 1.22 -7.91 -6.24
N VAL A 110 0.57 -7.34 -5.23
CA VAL A 110 -0.87 -7.07 -5.23
C VAL A 110 -1.06 -5.57 -5.24
N MET A 111 -1.84 -5.09 -6.17
CA MET A 111 -2.10 -3.66 -6.34
C MET A 111 -3.59 -3.36 -6.24
#